data_e596b072029e7cc1b5d082f6e8fca810
#
_entry.id   e596b072029e7cc1b5d082f6e8fca810
#
_cell.length_a   1.000
_cell.length_b   1.000
_cell.length_c   1.000
_cell.angle_alpha   90.00
_cell.angle_beta   90.00
_cell.angle_gamma   90.00
#
_symmetry.space_group_name_H-M   'P 1'
#
loop_
_entity.id
_entity.type
_entity.pdbx_description
1 polymer ?
#
loop_
_entity_poly.entity_id
_entity_poly.type
_entity_poly.pdbx_seq_one_letter_code
_entity_poly.pdbx_strand_id
1 'polypeptide(L)'
;EMSASLVGSEMCIRDSSNVTGIVQSMVNEALSDFLEENPTVAKAILEKCIGASRAREAARKARELVRRKSALETSTLPGKLADCSEKNADLCEVYIVEGDSAGGSAKQGRDRKFQAILPLWGKMLNVEKSRADKIYNNDKLQPVILAVGAGIGADFDITKIRYGKVIIMADADVDGAHIRTLMLTFFFRYMRP
;
A
#
# COMPACT_ATOMS: atom_id res chain seq x y z
N GLU A 1 -18.29 -39.58 19.96
CA GLU A 1 -19.56 -39.70 19.20
C GLU A 1 -20.45 -38.45 19.27
N MET A 2 -20.35 -37.59 20.30
CA MET A 2 -21.15 -36.34 20.39
C MET A 2 -20.66 -35.22 19.49
N SER A 3 -19.40 -35.20 19.09
CA SER A 3 -18.84 -34.14 18.26
C SER A 3 -19.26 -34.19 16.78
N ALA A 4 -19.49 -35.39 16.24
CA ALA A 4 -19.94 -35.59 14.85
C ALA A 4 -21.40 -35.16 14.60
N SER A 5 -22.27 -35.25 15.63
CA SER A 5 -23.68 -34.83 15.53
C SER A 5 -23.84 -33.31 15.47
N LEU A 6 -23.00 -32.55 16.20
CA LEU A 6 -23.01 -31.07 16.19
C LEU A 6 -22.54 -30.49 14.84
N VAL A 7 -21.51 -31.09 14.24
CA VAL A 7 -21.02 -30.66 12.92
C VAL A 7 -22.04 -30.88 11.82
N GLY A 8 -22.77 -32.00 11.87
CA GLY A 8 -23.87 -32.28 10.93
C GLY A 8 -25.08 -31.33 11.05
N SER A 9 -25.44 -30.90 12.28
CA SER A 9 -26.52 -29.96 12.48
C SER A 9 -26.20 -28.53 12.05
N GLU A 10 -24.98 -28.06 12.28
CA GLU A 10 -24.54 -26.75 11.81
C GLU A 10 -24.47 -26.66 10.27
N MET A 11 -24.10 -27.74 9.61
CA MET A 11 -24.06 -27.81 8.15
C MET A 11 -25.45 -27.77 7.53
N CYS A 12 -26.43 -28.48 8.15
CA CYS A 12 -27.84 -28.43 7.71
C CYS A 12 -28.48 -27.06 7.90
N ILE A 13 -28.18 -26.33 8.96
CA ILE A 13 -28.70 -24.98 9.21
C ILE A 13 -28.13 -23.99 8.20
N ARG A 14 -26.84 -24.10 7.86
CA ARG A 14 -26.17 -23.21 6.91
C ARG A 14 -26.67 -23.39 5.47
N ASP A 15 -27.03 -24.60 5.07
CA ASP A 15 -27.43 -24.93 3.69
C ASP A 15 -28.95 -24.89 3.48
N SER A 16 -29.74 -24.71 4.54
CA SER A 16 -31.20 -24.59 4.46
C SER A 16 -31.61 -23.16 4.06
N SER A 17 -32.05 -22.98 2.82
CA SER A 17 -32.48 -21.67 2.28
C SER A 17 -33.63 -21.06 3.10
N ASN A 18 -34.53 -21.89 3.68
CA ASN A 18 -35.65 -21.44 4.48
C ASN A 18 -35.21 -20.87 5.84
N VAL A 19 -34.25 -21.53 6.52
CA VAL A 19 -33.73 -21.07 7.81
C VAL A 19 -32.89 -19.82 7.64
N THR A 20 -32.06 -19.76 6.57
CA THR A 20 -31.22 -18.61 6.26
C THR A 20 -32.05 -17.35 6.08
N GLY A 21 -33.18 -17.41 5.36
CA GLY A 21 -34.05 -16.26 5.14
C GLY A 21 -34.69 -15.75 6.45
N ILE A 22 -35.15 -16.63 7.32
CA ILE A 22 -35.75 -16.27 8.63
C ILE A 22 -34.70 -15.62 9.53
N VAL A 23 -33.51 -16.25 9.67
CA VAL A 23 -32.42 -15.72 10.49
C VAL A 23 -31.95 -14.37 9.97
N GLN A 24 -31.82 -14.22 8.65
CA GLN A 24 -31.41 -12.96 8.04
C GLN A 24 -32.43 -11.84 8.32
N SER A 25 -33.72 -12.10 8.24
CA SER A 25 -34.75 -11.11 8.56
C SER A 25 -34.69 -10.69 10.02
N MET A 26 -34.61 -11.66 10.95
CA MET A 26 -34.53 -11.38 12.39
C MET A 26 -33.27 -10.60 12.76
N VAL A 27 -32.12 -10.96 12.17
CA VAL A 27 -30.87 -10.27 12.43
C VAL A 27 -30.91 -8.85 11.86
N ASN A 28 -31.46 -8.66 10.67
CA ASN A 28 -31.58 -7.35 10.06
C ASN A 28 -32.48 -6.41 10.89
N GLU A 29 -33.62 -6.91 11.35
CA GLU A 29 -34.55 -6.16 12.20
C GLU A 29 -33.89 -5.77 13.52
N ALA A 30 -33.38 -6.75 14.28
CA ALA A 30 -32.72 -6.50 15.55
C ALA A 30 -31.46 -5.57 15.41
N LEU A 31 -30.72 -5.70 14.32
CA LEU A 31 -29.56 -4.83 14.05
C LEU A 31 -30.00 -3.40 13.68
N SER A 32 -31.09 -3.26 12.94
CA SER A 32 -31.65 -1.95 12.60
C SER A 32 -32.09 -1.21 13.85
N ASP A 33 -32.87 -1.87 14.70
CA ASP A 33 -33.35 -1.31 15.98
C ASP A 33 -32.16 -0.93 16.88
N PHE A 34 -31.17 -1.82 17.02
CA PHE A 34 -29.96 -1.54 17.81
C PHE A 34 -29.20 -0.32 17.30
N LEU A 35 -29.04 -0.17 15.98
CA LEU A 35 -28.30 0.95 15.40
C LEU A 35 -29.07 2.27 15.51
N GLU A 36 -30.41 2.23 15.47
CA GLU A 36 -31.26 3.41 15.70
C GLU A 36 -31.20 3.87 17.17
N GLU A 37 -31.22 2.93 18.12
CA GLU A 37 -31.08 3.21 19.55
C GLU A 37 -29.66 3.70 19.92
N ASN A 38 -28.63 3.32 19.15
CA ASN A 38 -27.24 3.61 19.45
C ASN A 38 -26.54 4.39 18.31
N PRO A 39 -26.90 5.66 18.05
CA PRO A 39 -26.41 6.42 16.90
C PRO A 39 -24.89 6.67 16.94
N THR A 40 -24.27 6.73 18.10
CA THR A 40 -22.81 6.87 18.26
C THR A 40 -22.06 5.62 17.77
N VAL A 41 -22.60 4.44 18.08
CA VAL A 41 -22.05 3.14 17.62
C VAL A 41 -22.24 3.00 16.12
N ALA A 42 -23.46 3.31 15.62
CA ALA A 42 -23.78 3.28 14.20
C ALA A 42 -22.83 4.18 13.38
N LYS A 43 -22.60 5.40 13.87
CA LYS A 43 -21.65 6.34 13.23
C LYS A 43 -20.23 5.80 13.20
N ALA A 44 -19.74 5.22 14.28
CA ALA A 44 -18.41 4.64 14.35
C ALA A 44 -18.24 3.45 13.38
N ILE A 45 -19.26 2.58 13.26
CA ILE A 45 -19.28 1.47 12.32
C ILE A 45 -19.27 2.00 10.87
N LEU A 46 -20.13 2.97 10.54
CA LEU A 46 -20.20 3.57 9.22
C LEU A 46 -18.90 4.25 8.81
N GLU A 47 -18.25 4.99 9.71
CA GLU A 47 -16.96 5.60 9.45
C GLU A 47 -15.87 4.55 9.13
N LYS A 48 -15.86 3.44 9.85
CA LYS A 48 -14.97 2.30 9.57
C LYS A 48 -15.26 1.67 8.20
N CYS A 49 -16.52 1.43 7.88
CA CYS A 49 -16.93 0.86 6.60
C CYS A 49 -16.59 1.77 5.41
N ILE A 50 -16.88 3.07 5.53
CA ILE A 50 -16.55 4.07 4.51
C ILE A 50 -15.02 4.17 4.34
N GLY A 51 -14.27 4.19 5.44
CA GLY A 51 -12.81 4.19 5.43
C GLY A 51 -12.24 2.99 4.70
N ALA A 52 -12.73 1.79 5.01
CA ALA A 52 -12.32 0.55 4.35
C ALA A 52 -12.71 0.50 2.86
N SER A 53 -13.89 1.02 2.49
CA SER A 53 -14.32 1.11 1.10
C SER A 53 -13.44 2.04 0.28
N ARG A 54 -13.17 3.25 0.82
CA ARG A 54 -12.28 4.23 0.17
C ARG A 54 -10.85 3.70 0.02
N ALA A 55 -10.33 3.00 1.04
CA ALA A 55 -9.00 2.39 0.97
C ALA A 55 -8.93 1.33 -0.15
N ARG A 56 -9.94 0.46 -0.26
CA ARG A 56 -10.04 -0.55 -1.33
C ARG A 56 -10.15 0.08 -2.72
N GLU A 57 -10.94 1.13 -2.87
CA GLU A 57 -11.08 1.82 -4.15
C GLU A 57 -9.78 2.52 -4.54
N ALA A 58 -9.10 3.18 -3.60
CA ALA A 58 -7.81 3.82 -3.85
C ALA A 58 -6.74 2.78 -4.23
N ALA A 59 -6.69 1.64 -3.55
CA ALA A 59 -5.80 0.54 -3.90
C ALA A 59 -6.08 0.01 -5.32
N ARG A 60 -7.36 -0.17 -5.68
CA ARG A 60 -7.75 -0.60 -7.03
C ARG A 60 -7.31 0.40 -8.11
N LYS A 61 -7.52 1.71 -7.86
CA LYS A 61 -7.07 2.77 -8.80
C LYS A 61 -5.54 2.79 -8.94
N ALA A 62 -4.80 2.63 -7.84
CA ALA A 62 -3.35 2.56 -7.86
C ALA A 62 -2.84 1.35 -8.67
N ARG A 63 -3.43 0.16 -8.47
CA ARG A 63 -3.15 -1.02 -9.30
C ARG A 63 -3.40 -0.77 -10.77
N GLU A 64 -4.54 -0.18 -11.10
CA GLU A 64 -4.93 0.09 -12.48
C GLU A 64 -3.96 1.08 -13.14
N LEU A 65 -3.51 2.10 -12.42
CA LEU A 65 -2.48 3.03 -12.90
C LEU A 65 -1.14 2.33 -13.16
N VAL A 66 -0.68 1.48 -12.24
CA VAL A 66 0.54 0.69 -12.41
C VAL A 66 0.38 -0.27 -13.60
N ARG A 67 -0.76 -0.97 -13.71
CA ARG A 67 -1.02 -1.90 -14.81
C ARG A 67 -1.15 -1.19 -16.17
N ARG A 68 -1.81 -0.03 -16.24
CA ARG A 68 -1.89 0.76 -17.48
C ARG A 68 -0.54 1.28 -17.91
N LYS A 69 0.29 1.75 -16.95
CA LYS A 69 1.65 2.18 -17.24
C LYS A 69 2.54 1.02 -17.68
N SER A 70 2.44 -0.16 -17.08
CA SER A 70 3.21 -1.34 -17.51
C SER A 70 2.74 -1.93 -18.84
N ALA A 71 1.45 -1.78 -19.21
CA ALA A 71 0.90 -2.28 -20.46
C ALA A 71 1.09 -1.33 -21.65
N LEU A 72 1.17 -0.01 -21.40
CA LEU A 72 1.37 1.00 -22.44
C LEU A 72 2.82 1.47 -22.55
N GLU A 73 3.65 1.18 -21.57
CA GLU A 73 4.98 1.71 -21.43
C GLU A 73 5.98 0.65 -20.97
N THR A 74 6.55 -0.02 -21.92
CA THR A 74 7.85 -0.67 -21.75
C THR A 74 8.95 0.36 -21.41
N SER A 75 8.61 1.65 -21.20
CA SER A 75 9.59 2.74 -21.12
C SER A 75 9.34 3.92 -20.18
N THR A 76 8.27 3.97 -19.37
CA THR A 76 8.12 5.12 -18.45
C THR A 76 8.11 4.72 -16.98
N LEU A 77 9.29 4.50 -16.52
CA LEU A 77 9.67 4.68 -15.12
C LEU A 77 9.33 6.11 -14.66
N PRO A 78 9.10 6.36 -13.34
CA PRO A 78 8.87 7.72 -12.86
C PRO A 78 9.89 8.67 -13.50
N GLY A 79 9.44 9.74 -14.15
CA GLY A 79 10.25 10.60 -15.04
C GLY A 79 11.53 11.19 -14.45
N LYS A 80 11.82 10.89 -13.17
CA LYS A 80 13.06 11.27 -12.48
C LYS A 80 13.91 10.07 -12.04
N LEU A 81 13.41 8.85 -12.16
CA LEU A 81 14.20 7.65 -11.85
C LEU A 81 15.28 7.47 -12.94
N ALA A 82 16.53 7.48 -12.53
CA ALA A 82 17.62 7.00 -13.36
C ALA A 82 17.84 5.51 -13.04
N ASP A 83 17.27 4.64 -13.84
CA ASP A 83 17.32 3.19 -13.61
C ASP A 83 18.70 2.59 -13.94
N CYS A 84 18.93 1.35 -13.48
CA CYS A 84 20.08 0.53 -13.82
C CYS A 84 19.78 -0.42 -14.97
N SER A 85 20.83 -0.97 -15.59
CA SER A 85 20.69 -1.88 -16.73
C SER A 85 20.54 -3.35 -16.33
N GLU A 86 20.93 -3.73 -15.10
CA GLU A 86 20.77 -5.07 -14.55
C GLU A 86 19.28 -5.34 -14.28
N LYS A 87 18.84 -6.57 -14.51
CA LYS A 87 17.45 -7.02 -14.31
C LYS A 87 17.27 -7.94 -13.11
N ASN A 88 18.37 -8.50 -12.60
CA ASN A 88 18.30 -9.31 -11.40
C ASN A 88 18.18 -8.40 -10.18
N ALA A 89 17.02 -8.44 -9.53
CA ALA A 89 16.71 -7.58 -8.38
C ALA A 89 17.74 -7.71 -7.24
N ASP A 90 18.23 -8.93 -6.98
CA ASP A 90 19.20 -9.21 -5.90
C ASP A 90 20.52 -8.44 -6.07
N LEU A 91 20.88 -8.13 -7.33
CA LEU A 91 22.09 -7.39 -7.67
C LEU A 91 21.86 -5.88 -7.79
N CYS A 92 20.59 -5.44 -7.78
CA CYS A 92 20.23 -4.04 -8.01
C CYS A 92 20.00 -3.30 -6.70
N GLU A 93 20.40 -2.04 -6.70
CA GLU A 93 20.23 -1.11 -5.58
C GLU A 93 19.53 0.17 -6.08
N VAL A 94 18.57 0.69 -5.31
CA VAL A 94 18.00 2.01 -5.56
C VAL A 94 18.39 2.98 -4.45
N TYR A 95 18.94 4.11 -4.83
CA TYR A 95 19.29 5.22 -3.96
C TYR A 95 18.18 6.25 -4.01
N ILE A 96 17.50 6.47 -2.91
CA ILE A 96 16.52 7.53 -2.74
C ILE A 96 17.26 8.73 -2.18
N VAL A 97 17.38 9.80 -2.98
CA VAL A 97 18.19 10.98 -2.63
C VAL A 97 17.31 12.20 -2.40
N GLU A 98 17.70 13.06 -1.48
CA GLU A 98 17.01 14.30 -1.18
C GLU A 98 17.35 15.37 -2.22
N GLY A 99 16.32 15.76 -2.99
CA GLY A 99 16.39 16.86 -3.95
C GLY A 99 17.07 16.54 -5.29
N ASP A 100 16.86 17.44 -6.23
CA ASP A 100 17.39 17.30 -7.60
C ASP A 100 18.91 17.53 -7.69
N SER A 101 19.46 18.38 -6.83
CA SER A 101 20.89 18.69 -6.81
C SER A 101 21.71 17.45 -6.42
N ALA A 102 21.36 16.82 -5.29
CA ALA A 102 21.98 15.58 -4.84
C ALA A 102 21.72 14.44 -5.85
N GLY A 103 20.50 14.40 -6.41
CA GLY A 103 20.16 13.47 -7.48
C GLY A 103 21.02 13.61 -8.72
N GLY A 104 21.39 14.82 -9.11
CA GLY A 104 22.31 15.10 -10.23
C GLY A 104 23.70 14.55 -9.98
N SER A 105 24.28 14.84 -8.82
CA SER A 105 25.61 14.34 -8.42
C SER A 105 25.62 12.81 -8.28
N ALA A 106 24.60 12.24 -7.66
CA ALA A 106 24.45 10.79 -7.53
C ALA A 106 24.35 10.09 -8.89
N LYS A 107 23.60 10.66 -9.84
CA LYS A 107 23.49 10.14 -11.22
C LYS A 107 24.82 10.11 -11.96
N GLN A 108 25.70 11.06 -11.69
CA GLN A 108 27.04 11.12 -12.31
C GLN A 108 27.99 10.10 -11.68
N GLY A 109 27.93 9.91 -10.35
CA GLY A 109 28.88 9.06 -9.62
C GLY A 109 28.46 7.59 -9.51
N ARG A 110 27.22 7.21 -9.91
CA ARG A 110 26.72 5.84 -9.77
C ARG A 110 27.33 4.85 -10.73
N ASP A 111 27.35 3.58 -10.40
CA ASP A 111 27.48 2.50 -11.36
C ASP A 111 26.13 2.26 -12.05
N ARG A 112 26.07 2.59 -13.36
CA ARG A 112 24.84 2.45 -14.16
C ARG A 112 24.40 1.00 -14.35
N LYS A 113 25.27 0.05 -14.07
CA LYS A 113 24.97 -1.37 -14.26
C LYS A 113 23.94 -1.83 -13.23
N PHE A 114 24.12 -1.51 -11.94
CA PHE A 114 23.30 -2.04 -10.86
C PHE A 114 22.76 -0.99 -9.88
N GLN A 115 23.15 0.29 -10.01
CA GLN A 115 22.68 1.36 -9.13
C GLN A 115 21.66 2.25 -9.83
N ALA A 116 20.48 2.39 -9.26
CA ALA A 116 19.43 3.32 -9.68
C ALA A 116 19.35 4.52 -8.74
N ILE A 117 19.00 5.69 -9.26
CA ILE A 117 18.85 6.93 -8.47
C ILE A 117 17.44 7.47 -8.62
N LEU A 118 16.77 7.68 -7.50
CA LEU A 118 15.45 8.29 -7.40
C LEU A 118 15.50 9.56 -6.55
N PRO A 119 15.51 10.76 -7.14
CA PRO A 119 15.40 12.00 -6.38
C PRO A 119 13.99 12.20 -5.84
N LEU A 120 13.89 12.63 -4.58
CA LEU A 120 12.64 13.04 -3.94
C LEU A 120 12.62 14.53 -3.68
N TRP A 121 11.43 15.12 -3.69
CA TRP A 121 11.25 16.55 -3.42
C TRP A 121 10.60 16.79 -2.08
N GLY A 122 11.34 17.45 -1.20
CA GLY A 122 10.84 17.94 0.08
C GLY A 122 10.24 16.86 0.95
N LYS A 123 9.61 17.27 2.04
CA LYS A 123 9.07 16.37 3.07
C LYS A 123 7.96 15.47 2.53
N MET A 124 8.04 14.20 2.83
CA MET A 124 7.03 13.21 2.48
C MET A 124 5.81 13.27 3.40
N LEU A 125 4.73 12.66 2.96
CA LEU A 125 3.54 12.48 3.77
C LEU A 125 3.83 11.58 4.97
N ASN A 126 3.40 12.01 6.17
CA ASN A 126 3.43 11.13 7.34
C ASN A 126 2.29 10.11 7.24
N VAL A 127 2.63 8.87 6.92
CA VAL A 127 1.66 7.78 6.70
C VAL A 127 0.95 7.33 7.98
N GLU A 128 1.54 7.55 9.16
CA GLU A 128 0.90 7.26 10.45
C GLU A 128 -0.28 8.19 10.74
N LYS A 129 -0.17 9.46 10.32
CA LYS A 129 -1.19 10.49 10.54
C LYS A 129 -2.14 10.65 9.36
N SER A 130 -1.95 9.88 8.29
CA SER A 130 -2.67 10.06 7.04
C SER A 130 -3.58 8.88 6.75
N ARG A 131 -4.71 9.17 6.11
CA ARG A 131 -5.64 8.13 5.66
C ARG A 131 -5.05 7.41 4.45
N ALA A 132 -5.39 6.12 4.31
CA ALA A 132 -4.87 5.26 3.25
C ALA A 132 -5.12 5.83 1.83
N ASP A 133 -6.30 6.44 1.59
CA ASP A 133 -6.63 7.08 0.32
C ASP A 133 -5.64 8.19 -0.09
N LYS A 134 -5.16 8.98 0.89
CA LYS A 134 -4.15 10.02 0.64
C LYS A 134 -2.77 9.45 0.33
N ILE A 135 -2.44 8.29 0.90
CA ILE A 135 -1.14 7.64 0.69
C ILE A 135 -1.04 7.12 -0.75
N TYR A 136 -2.09 6.46 -1.23
CA TYR A 136 -2.15 5.93 -2.60
C TYR A 136 -2.13 7.03 -3.67
N ASN A 137 -2.65 8.22 -3.39
CA ASN A 137 -2.70 9.34 -4.33
C ASN A 137 -1.61 10.40 -4.10
N ASN A 138 -0.61 10.12 -3.24
CA ASN A 138 0.42 11.11 -2.92
C ASN A 138 1.50 11.18 -3.99
N ASP A 139 1.69 12.36 -4.59
CA ASP A 139 2.64 12.59 -5.69
C ASP A 139 4.09 12.29 -5.33
N LYS A 140 4.45 12.32 -4.05
CA LYS A 140 5.81 12.04 -3.58
C LYS A 140 6.05 10.57 -3.28
N LEU A 141 5.02 9.84 -2.85
CA LEU A 141 5.09 8.40 -2.59
C LEU A 141 4.94 7.58 -3.87
N GLN A 142 4.13 8.04 -4.82
CA GLN A 142 3.91 7.38 -6.11
C GLN A 142 5.22 7.00 -6.84
N PRO A 143 6.22 7.90 -6.99
CA PRO A 143 7.49 7.53 -7.62
C PRO A 143 8.23 6.41 -6.91
N VAL A 144 8.17 6.36 -5.56
CA VAL A 144 8.80 5.31 -4.77
C VAL A 144 8.08 3.97 -4.98
N ILE A 145 6.75 3.97 -4.92
CA ILE A 145 5.90 2.78 -5.15
C ILE A 145 6.17 2.20 -6.54
N LEU A 146 6.20 3.05 -7.55
CA LEU A 146 6.43 2.64 -8.94
C LEU A 146 7.88 2.15 -9.16
N ALA A 147 8.87 2.81 -8.54
CA ALA A 147 10.26 2.39 -8.65
C ALA A 147 10.49 1.01 -8.03
N VAL A 148 9.99 0.78 -6.81
CA VAL A 148 10.12 -0.51 -6.11
C VAL A 148 9.37 -1.61 -6.85
N GLY A 149 8.19 -1.32 -7.41
CA GLY A 149 7.43 -2.23 -8.28
C GLY A 149 6.65 -3.34 -7.56
N ALA A 150 6.79 -3.46 -6.24
CA ALA A 150 6.21 -4.54 -5.43
C ALA A 150 4.77 -4.28 -4.94
N GLY A 151 4.15 -3.14 -5.28
CA GLY A 151 2.86 -2.73 -4.72
C GLY A 151 2.99 -2.22 -3.28
N ILE A 152 1.88 -1.99 -2.59
CA ILE A 152 1.85 -1.56 -1.18
C ILE A 152 0.65 -2.14 -0.42
N GLY A 153 0.77 -2.26 0.89
CA GLY A 153 -0.30 -2.72 1.78
C GLY A 153 -0.73 -4.15 1.47
N ALA A 154 -2.04 -4.35 1.24
CA ALA A 154 -2.59 -5.68 0.91
C ALA A 154 -2.11 -6.22 -0.45
N ASP A 155 -1.55 -5.37 -1.30
CA ASP A 155 -1.10 -5.70 -2.64
C ASP A 155 0.42 -5.87 -2.73
N PHE A 156 1.10 -5.75 -1.61
CA PHE A 156 2.55 -5.91 -1.54
C PHE A 156 2.94 -7.35 -1.85
N ASP A 157 3.82 -7.52 -2.84
CA ASP A 157 4.33 -8.80 -3.29
C ASP A 157 5.85 -8.69 -3.44
N ILE A 158 6.58 -9.27 -2.49
CA ILE A 158 8.04 -9.23 -2.44
C ILE A 158 8.69 -9.85 -3.68
N THR A 159 8.01 -10.78 -4.35
CA THR A 159 8.55 -11.43 -5.56
C THR A 159 8.64 -10.49 -6.77
N LYS A 160 7.93 -9.36 -6.72
CA LYS A 160 7.91 -8.33 -7.78
C LYS A 160 8.85 -7.16 -7.52
N ILE A 161 9.65 -7.23 -6.47
CA ILE A 161 10.61 -6.18 -6.14
C ILE A 161 11.63 -6.02 -7.25
N ARG A 162 11.95 -4.78 -7.61
CA ARG A 162 12.91 -4.47 -8.68
C ARG A 162 14.34 -4.28 -8.18
N TYR A 163 14.52 -4.00 -6.90
CA TYR A 163 15.82 -3.72 -6.28
C TYR A 163 15.93 -4.48 -4.97
N GLY A 164 16.98 -5.27 -4.80
CA GLY A 164 17.26 -6.01 -3.58
C GLY A 164 17.65 -5.12 -2.40
N LYS A 165 18.06 -3.87 -2.69
CA LYS A 165 18.40 -2.89 -1.65
C LYS A 165 17.79 -1.52 -1.95
N VAL A 166 17.23 -0.89 -0.91
CA VAL A 166 16.77 0.49 -0.92
C VAL A 166 17.64 1.31 0.03
N ILE A 167 18.38 2.26 -0.49
CA ILE A 167 19.33 3.08 0.28
C ILE A 167 18.81 4.51 0.34
N ILE A 168 18.57 5.02 1.55
CA ILE A 168 18.10 6.38 1.78
C ILE A 168 19.30 7.29 2.01
N MET A 169 19.49 8.24 1.11
CA MET A 169 20.52 9.29 1.19
C MET A 169 19.83 10.62 1.48
N ALA A 170 19.87 11.03 2.72
CA ALA A 170 19.37 12.32 3.19
C ALA A 170 20.51 13.09 3.85
N ASP A 171 20.41 14.42 3.86
CA ASP A 171 21.39 15.29 4.50
C ASP A 171 21.54 15.00 5.99
N ALA A 172 22.71 15.29 6.57
CA ALA A 172 23.00 15.05 7.98
C ALA A 172 22.46 16.18 8.87
N ASP A 173 21.24 16.62 8.62
CA ASP A 173 20.54 17.65 9.36
C ASP A 173 19.18 17.15 9.93
N VAL A 174 18.43 18.04 10.57
CA VAL A 174 17.13 17.73 11.19
C VAL A 174 16.09 17.36 10.12
N ASP A 175 16.10 18.01 8.97
CA ASP A 175 15.16 17.77 7.88
C ASP A 175 15.44 16.43 7.20
N GLY A 176 16.71 16.10 6.93
CA GLY A 176 17.12 14.81 6.40
C GLY A 176 16.82 13.65 7.36
N ALA A 177 17.05 13.86 8.68
CA ALA A 177 16.64 12.89 9.70
C ALA A 177 15.12 12.65 9.70
N HIS A 178 14.32 13.70 9.51
CA HIS A 178 12.87 13.60 9.41
C HIS A 178 12.43 12.86 8.14
N ILE A 179 13.01 13.17 6.98
CA ILE A 179 12.73 12.48 5.72
C ILE A 179 13.05 10.99 5.84
N ARG A 180 14.21 10.64 6.41
CA ARG A 180 14.58 9.24 6.66
C ARG A 180 13.56 8.53 7.53
N THR A 181 13.10 9.17 8.62
CA THR A 181 12.08 8.60 9.51
C THR A 181 10.76 8.35 8.77
N LEU A 182 10.30 9.31 7.98
CA LEU A 182 9.06 9.17 7.20
C LEU A 182 9.14 8.04 6.17
N MET A 183 10.29 7.89 5.50
CA MET A 183 10.54 6.81 4.54
C MET A 183 10.55 5.45 5.21
N LEU A 184 11.28 5.30 6.32
CA LEU A 184 11.32 4.05 7.07
C LEU A 184 9.93 3.67 7.61
N THR A 185 9.17 4.65 8.08
CA THR A 185 7.77 4.44 8.51
C THR A 185 6.90 3.97 7.36
N PHE A 186 7.05 4.56 6.18
CA PHE A 186 6.33 4.14 4.98
C PHE A 186 6.65 2.69 4.60
N PHE A 187 7.92 2.32 4.49
CA PHE A 187 8.32 0.94 4.17
C PHE A 187 7.83 -0.04 5.22
N PHE A 188 8.00 0.26 6.50
CA PHE A 188 7.56 -0.59 7.59
C PHE A 188 6.04 -0.85 7.60
N ARG A 189 5.24 0.15 7.27
CA ARG A 189 3.78 0.04 7.33
C ARG A 189 3.14 -0.53 6.06
N TYR A 190 3.74 -0.27 4.91
CA TYR A 190 3.11 -0.54 3.62
C TYR A 190 3.86 -1.52 2.72
N MET A 191 5.11 -1.82 3.01
CA MET A 191 5.96 -2.76 2.25
C MET A 191 6.63 -3.79 3.17
N ARG A 192 5.91 -4.30 4.13
CA ARG A 192 6.39 -5.35 5.02
C ARG A 192 6.02 -6.71 4.41
N PRO A 193 7.00 -7.67 4.30
CA PRO A 193 6.75 -9.04 3.89
C PRO A 193 5.86 -9.80 4.88
#